data_ccf298f5c4df866d9f73678f3f131fee
#
_entry.id   ccf298f5c4df866d9f73678f3f131fee
#
_cell.length_a   1.000
_cell.length_b   1.000
_cell.length_c   1.000
_cell.angle_alpha   90.00
_cell.angle_beta   90.00
_cell.angle_gamma   90.00
#
_symmetry.space_group_name_H-M   'P 1'
#
loop_
_entity.id
_entity.type
_entity.pdbx_description
1 polymer ?
#
loop_
_entity_poly.entity_id
_entity_poly.type
_entity_poly.pdbx_seq_one_letter_code
_entity_poly.pdbx_strand_id
1 'polypeptide(L)'
;MELDNFFLAEYDPRNIDHKTVIIKLENADRKDKNLGDLEYHIEKINKRREYNRCNHAYISYYDDIPIGFISIYTENDSYQISYGIIQERRQEYLGALLLQEFSEKMYEVYPEIGNLTLTIKPNNEASRKLAKLVGFERQNTVKYTQRRM
;
A
#
# COMPACT_ATOMS: atom_id res chain seq x y z
N MET A 1 -20.26 2.64 -1.51
CA MET A 1 -19.19 3.04 -0.57
C MET A 1 -18.98 4.53 -0.69
N GLU A 2 -19.02 5.23 0.41
CA GLU A 2 -18.87 6.68 0.40
C GLU A 2 -17.40 7.08 0.40
N LEU A 3 -16.99 7.78 -0.65
CA LEU A 3 -15.61 8.26 -0.79
C LEU A 3 -15.27 9.39 0.19
N ASP A 4 -16.29 10.11 0.66
CA ASP A 4 -16.10 11.27 1.54
C ASP A 4 -15.47 10.90 2.89
N ASN A 5 -15.63 9.65 3.30
CA ASN A 5 -15.10 9.18 4.58
C ASN A 5 -13.71 8.53 4.46
N PHE A 6 -13.17 8.51 3.26
CA PHE A 6 -11.87 7.89 2.99
C PHE A 6 -10.83 8.97 2.67
N PHE A 7 -9.67 8.93 3.33
CA PHE A 7 -8.57 9.83 2.99
C PHE A 7 -7.22 9.19 3.26
N LEU A 8 -6.20 9.74 2.62
CA LEU A 8 -4.81 9.32 2.78
C LEU A 8 -4.05 10.39 3.54
N ALA A 9 -3.40 9.99 4.63
CA ALA A 9 -2.52 10.85 5.42
C ALA A 9 -1.08 10.41 5.21
N GLU A 10 -0.19 11.35 4.97
CA GLU A 10 1.22 11.03 4.80
C GLU A 10 1.75 10.30 6.04
N TYR A 11 2.47 9.19 5.83
CA TYR A 11 2.98 8.38 6.93
C TYR A 11 3.94 9.17 7.80
N ASP A 12 3.64 9.22 9.09
CA ASP A 12 4.49 9.86 10.10
C ASP A 12 4.94 8.77 11.11
N PRO A 13 6.23 8.41 11.14
CA PRO A 13 6.71 7.37 12.05
C PRO A 13 6.57 7.73 13.53
N ARG A 14 6.26 8.98 13.86
CA ARG A 14 6.03 9.43 15.23
C ARG A 14 4.57 9.37 15.64
N ASN A 15 3.66 9.19 14.69
CA ASN A 15 2.23 9.12 14.95
C ASN A 15 1.85 7.74 15.44
N ILE A 16 1.21 7.67 16.61
CA ILE A 16 0.86 6.38 17.24
C ILE A 16 -0.14 5.58 16.42
N ASP A 17 -1.10 6.23 15.78
CA ASP A 17 -2.09 5.55 14.94
C ASP A 17 -1.41 4.93 13.72
N HIS A 18 -0.47 5.64 13.12
CA HIS A 18 0.28 5.15 11.97
C HIS A 18 1.12 3.93 12.34
N LYS A 19 1.83 4.00 13.46
CA LYS A 19 2.62 2.86 13.98
C LYS A 19 1.74 1.66 14.25
N THR A 20 0.55 1.89 14.82
CA THR A 20 -0.40 0.81 15.15
C THR A 20 -0.82 0.05 13.90
N VAL A 21 -1.08 0.75 12.80
CA VAL A 21 -1.41 0.10 11.52
C VAL A 21 -0.26 -0.79 11.05
N ILE A 22 0.97 -0.28 11.07
CA ILE A 22 2.15 -1.06 10.65
C ILE A 22 2.30 -2.32 11.51
N ILE A 23 2.16 -2.18 12.82
CA ILE A 23 2.24 -3.30 13.77
C ILE A 23 1.16 -4.35 13.47
N LYS A 24 -0.07 -3.92 13.24
CA LYS A 24 -1.17 -4.83 12.92
C LYS A 24 -0.92 -5.56 11.60
N LEU A 25 -0.43 -4.89 10.59
CA LEU A 25 -0.13 -5.50 9.30
C LEU A 25 0.98 -6.55 9.41
N GLU A 26 2.06 -6.23 10.12
CA GLU A 26 3.15 -7.17 10.34
C GLU A 26 2.69 -8.39 11.14
N ASN A 27 1.85 -8.17 12.15
CA ASN A 27 1.34 -9.25 13.00
C ASN A 27 0.38 -10.19 12.27
N ALA A 28 -0.34 -9.71 11.27
CA ALA A 28 -1.29 -10.53 10.52
C ALA A 28 -0.59 -11.66 9.76
N ASP A 29 0.64 -11.41 9.29
CA ASP A 29 1.37 -12.33 8.43
C ASP A 29 2.42 -13.16 9.16
N ARG A 30 2.56 -12.97 10.48
CA ARG A 30 3.61 -13.64 11.27
C ARG A 30 3.05 -14.40 12.45
N LYS A 31 3.54 -15.63 12.61
CA LYS A 31 3.27 -16.44 13.79
C LYS A 31 4.16 -16.03 14.97
N ASP A 32 5.35 -15.51 14.67
CA ASP A 32 6.34 -15.13 15.66
C ASP A 32 6.44 -13.60 15.70
N LYS A 33 5.85 -13.02 16.72
CA LYS A 33 5.68 -11.57 16.84
C LYS A 33 6.75 -10.98 17.75
N ASN A 34 7.86 -10.63 17.16
CA ASN A 34 8.98 -10.02 17.85
C ASN A 34 8.95 -8.51 17.63
N LEU A 35 8.93 -7.74 18.71
CA LEU A 35 8.89 -6.28 18.63
C LEU A 35 10.10 -5.71 17.89
N GLY A 36 11.29 -6.32 18.06
CA GLY A 36 12.48 -5.90 17.34
C GLY A 36 12.35 -6.04 15.83
N ASP A 37 11.65 -7.09 15.37
CA ASP A 37 11.37 -7.28 13.95
C ASP A 37 10.45 -6.20 13.42
N LEU A 38 9.46 -5.77 14.20
CA LEU A 38 8.54 -4.70 13.83
C LEU A 38 9.28 -3.39 13.68
N GLU A 39 10.17 -3.08 14.61
CA GLU A 39 11.01 -1.88 14.54
C GLU A 39 11.89 -1.92 13.31
N TYR A 40 12.46 -3.07 12.98
CA TYR A 40 13.28 -3.26 11.79
C TYR A 40 12.48 -2.96 10.52
N HIS A 41 11.26 -3.44 10.42
CA HIS A 41 10.41 -3.20 9.25
C HIS A 41 10.03 -1.73 9.10
N ILE A 42 9.71 -1.07 10.20
CA ILE A 42 9.41 0.36 10.21
C ILE A 42 10.64 1.15 9.75
N GLU A 43 11.81 0.81 10.27
CA GLU A 43 13.07 1.43 9.89
C GLU A 43 13.37 1.25 8.41
N LYS A 44 13.12 0.07 7.88
CA LYS A 44 13.31 -0.24 6.46
C LYS A 44 12.41 0.60 5.57
N ILE A 45 11.15 0.79 5.97
CA ILE A 45 10.22 1.67 5.27
C ILE A 45 10.74 3.10 5.28
N ASN A 46 11.20 3.57 6.42
CA ASN A 46 11.73 4.93 6.56
C ASN A 46 12.99 5.14 5.70
N LYS A 47 13.86 4.15 5.63
CA LYS A 47 15.06 4.22 4.78
C LYS A 47 14.72 4.28 3.30
N ARG A 48 13.71 3.54 2.86
CA ARG A 48 13.25 3.60 1.47
C ARG A 48 12.81 5.01 1.08
N ARG A 49 12.17 5.72 2.00
CA ARG A 49 11.74 7.10 1.79
C ARG A 49 12.92 8.05 1.59
N GLU A 50 14.07 7.76 2.19
CA GLU A 50 15.26 8.59 2.04
C GLU A 50 15.97 8.41 0.70
N TYR A 51 15.96 7.18 0.17
CA TYR A 51 16.79 6.82 -0.97
C TYR A 51 16.07 6.81 -2.32
N ASN A 52 14.76 6.75 -2.34
CA ASN A 52 13.99 6.67 -3.58
C ASN A 52 13.28 7.99 -3.87
N ARG A 53 13.42 8.47 -5.13
CA ARG A 53 12.82 9.74 -5.58
C ARG A 53 11.31 9.83 -5.36
N CYS A 54 10.62 8.73 -5.56
CA CYS A 54 9.17 8.66 -5.44
C CYS A 54 8.77 7.79 -4.26
N ASN A 55 9.56 7.82 -3.18
CA ASN A 55 9.25 6.99 -2.02
C ASN A 55 8.29 7.73 -1.10
N HIS A 56 7.01 7.52 -1.32
CA HIS A 56 5.95 8.09 -0.51
C HIS A 56 5.18 6.99 0.16
N ALA A 57 4.78 7.22 1.39
CA ALA A 57 4.00 6.29 2.18
C ALA A 57 2.85 7.02 2.85
N TYR A 58 1.70 6.36 2.89
CA TYR A 58 0.48 6.94 3.44
C TYR A 58 -0.23 5.93 4.32
N ILE A 59 -0.92 6.44 5.32
CA ILE A 59 -1.89 5.67 6.08
C ILE A 59 -3.27 6.04 5.56
N SER A 60 -4.08 5.05 5.27
CA SER A 60 -5.45 5.25 4.83
C SER A 60 -6.40 5.24 6.03
N TYR A 61 -7.33 6.17 6.02
CA TYR A 61 -8.37 6.31 7.04
C TYR A 61 -9.73 6.11 6.41
N TYR A 62 -10.59 5.44 7.14
CA TYR A 62 -12.00 5.31 6.78
C TYR A 62 -12.82 5.57 8.03
N ASP A 63 -13.78 6.52 7.94
CA ASP A 63 -14.56 6.97 9.10
C ASP A 63 -13.67 7.37 10.29
N ASP A 64 -12.58 8.10 9.99
CA ASP A 64 -11.60 8.57 10.97
C ASP A 64 -10.82 7.44 11.68
N ILE A 65 -10.92 6.21 11.18
CA ILE A 65 -10.19 5.07 11.72
C ILE A 65 -9.04 4.72 10.78
N PRO A 66 -7.80 4.60 11.28
CA PRO A 66 -6.68 4.17 10.42
C PRO A 66 -6.81 2.68 10.10
N ILE A 67 -6.87 2.34 8.81
CA ILE A 67 -7.19 1.00 8.36
C ILE A 67 -6.14 0.35 7.47
N GLY A 68 -5.22 1.13 6.93
CA GLY A 68 -4.28 0.55 5.98
C GLY A 68 -3.05 1.40 5.74
N PHE A 69 -2.14 0.82 4.99
CA PHE A 69 -0.87 1.42 4.62
C PHE A 69 -0.62 1.18 3.14
N ILE A 70 -0.07 2.18 2.47
CA ILE A 70 0.35 2.05 1.08
C ILE A 70 1.59 2.89 0.82
N SER A 71 2.52 2.34 0.05
CA SER A 71 3.74 3.04 -0.32
C SER A 71 4.09 2.81 -1.78
N ILE A 72 4.87 3.72 -2.33
CA ILE A 72 5.42 3.61 -3.66
C ILE A 72 6.94 3.76 -3.57
N TYR A 73 7.66 2.94 -4.34
CA TYR A 73 9.11 3.01 -4.42
C TYR A 73 9.56 2.63 -5.82
N THR A 74 10.76 3.08 -6.18
CA THR A 74 11.35 2.79 -7.49
C THR A 74 12.27 1.59 -7.38
N GLU A 75 12.09 0.62 -8.27
CA GLU A 75 12.94 -0.56 -8.36
C GLU A 75 13.08 -0.94 -9.83
N ASN A 76 14.32 -1.03 -10.31
CA ASN A 76 14.63 -1.41 -11.71
C ASN A 76 13.81 -0.59 -12.73
N ASP A 77 13.79 0.72 -12.55
CA ASP A 77 13.09 1.68 -13.41
C ASP A 77 11.57 1.52 -13.43
N SER A 78 11.00 0.74 -12.52
CA SER A 78 9.55 0.64 -12.37
C SER A 78 9.09 1.18 -11.03
N TYR A 79 7.84 1.66 -11.00
CA TYR A 79 7.22 2.20 -9.80
C TYR A 79 6.40 1.12 -9.14
N GLN A 80 6.89 0.63 -8.01
CA GLN A 80 6.28 -0.48 -7.26
C GLN A 80 5.40 0.02 -6.15
N ILE A 81 4.23 -0.58 -5.99
CA ILE A 81 3.32 -0.29 -4.89
C ILE A 81 3.32 -1.45 -3.91
N SER A 82 3.39 -1.13 -2.63
CA SER A 82 3.17 -2.09 -1.54
C SER A 82 2.04 -1.58 -0.68
N TYR A 83 1.06 -2.42 -0.35
CA TYR A 83 -0.09 -1.99 0.42
C TYR A 83 -0.63 -3.11 1.30
N GLY A 84 -1.40 -2.72 2.31
CA GLY A 84 -2.11 -3.66 3.17
C GLY A 84 -3.25 -2.98 3.90
N ILE A 85 -4.28 -3.77 4.19
CA ILE A 85 -5.41 -3.38 5.02
C ILE A 85 -5.38 -4.24 6.28
N ILE A 86 -5.64 -3.64 7.44
CA ILE A 86 -5.69 -4.40 8.69
C ILE A 86 -6.73 -5.51 8.60
N GLN A 87 -6.44 -6.64 9.24
CA GLN A 87 -7.21 -7.87 9.05
C GLN A 87 -8.71 -7.69 9.35
N GLU A 88 -9.05 -6.96 10.40
CA GLU A 88 -10.43 -6.73 10.81
C GLU A 88 -11.26 -5.91 9.81
N ARG A 89 -10.61 -5.27 8.83
CA ARG A 89 -11.28 -4.44 7.83
C ARG A 89 -11.10 -4.98 6.41
N ARG A 90 -10.56 -6.16 6.25
CA ARG A 90 -10.49 -6.84 4.94
C ARG A 90 -11.91 -7.23 4.53
N GLN A 91 -12.18 -7.49 3.30
CA GLN A 91 -13.48 -7.88 2.76
C GLN A 91 -14.54 -6.76 2.69
N GLU A 92 -14.14 -5.52 2.94
CA GLU A 92 -15.04 -4.36 2.81
C GLU A 92 -14.74 -3.52 1.56
N TYR A 93 -14.00 -4.08 0.60
CA TYR A 93 -13.54 -3.39 -0.62
C TYR A 93 -12.65 -2.17 -0.33
N LEU A 94 -12.19 -2.02 0.90
CA LEU A 94 -11.32 -0.91 1.30
C LEU A 94 -9.96 -0.99 0.62
N GLY A 95 -9.48 -2.21 0.34
CA GLY A 95 -8.24 -2.40 -0.41
C GLY A 95 -8.32 -1.87 -1.83
N ALA A 96 -9.44 -2.09 -2.50
CA ALA A 96 -9.66 -1.57 -3.85
C ALA A 96 -9.73 -0.05 -3.84
N LEU A 97 -10.44 0.52 -2.88
CA LEU A 97 -10.56 1.96 -2.71
C LEU A 97 -9.19 2.59 -2.43
N LEU A 98 -8.43 1.99 -1.51
CA LEU A 98 -7.08 2.44 -1.19
C LEU A 98 -6.19 2.45 -2.43
N LEU A 99 -6.17 1.37 -3.17
CA LEU A 99 -5.32 1.22 -4.34
C LEU A 99 -5.73 2.20 -5.44
N GLN A 100 -7.01 2.39 -5.66
CA GLN A 100 -7.52 3.33 -6.66
C GLN A 100 -7.19 4.78 -6.30
N GLU A 101 -7.50 5.19 -5.09
CA GLU A 101 -7.24 6.56 -4.62
C GLU A 101 -5.74 6.88 -4.65
N PHE A 102 -4.93 5.94 -4.22
CA PHE A 102 -3.48 6.13 -4.23
C PHE A 102 -2.94 6.24 -5.65
N SER A 103 -3.39 5.37 -6.56
CA SER A 103 -2.95 5.39 -7.95
C SER A 103 -3.28 6.73 -8.62
N GLU A 104 -4.49 7.21 -8.44
CA GLU A 104 -4.90 8.51 -8.97
C GLU A 104 -4.04 9.65 -8.42
N LYS A 105 -3.78 9.61 -7.11
CA LYS A 105 -2.94 10.62 -6.46
C LYS A 105 -1.52 10.61 -7.02
N MET A 106 -0.95 9.43 -7.22
CA MET A 106 0.41 9.31 -7.75
C MET A 106 0.53 9.83 -9.18
N TYR A 107 -0.44 9.51 -10.03
CA TYR A 107 -0.45 10.02 -11.40
C TYR A 107 -0.61 11.54 -11.44
N GLU A 108 -1.40 12.10 -10.54
CA GLU A 108 -1.61 13.54 -10.46
C GLU A 108 -0.37 14.28 -9.96
N VAL A 109 0.26 13.76 -8.92
CA VAL A 109 1.42 14.41 -8.28
C VAL A 109 2.69 14.22 -9.09
N TYR A 110 2.84 13.08 -9.76
CA TYR A 110 4.06 12.72 -10.50
C TYR A 110 3.76 12.46 -11.97
N PRO A 111 3.79 13.50 -12.81
CA PRO A 111 3.48 13.34 -14.24
C PRO A 111 4.37 12.35 -14.99
N GLU A 112 5.58 12.09 -14.48
CA GLU A 112 6.53 11.16 -15.09
C GLU A 112 6.14 9.70 -14.94
N ILE A 113 5.21 9.37 -14.02
CA ILE A 113 4.79 7.99 -13.83
C ILE A 113 3.89 7.56 -14.99
N GLY A 114 4.36 6.62 -15.80
CA GLY A 114 3.59 6.06 -16.91
C GLY A 114 2.77 4.85 -16.52
N ASN A 115 3.26 4.06 -15.56
CA ASN A 115 2.56 2.90 -15.05
C ASN A 115 2.96 2.59 -13.61
N LEU A 116 2.12 1.80 -12.95
CA LEU A 116 2.34 1.35 -11.58
C LEU A 116 2.34 -0.18 -11.56
N THR A 117 3.17 -0.78 -10.74
CA THR A 117 3.34 -2.24 -10.67
C THR A 117 3.09 -2.76 -9.27
N LEU A 118 2.40 -3.89 -9.19
CA LEU A 118 2.20 -4.66 -7.98
C LEU A 118 2.86 -6.03 -8.13
N THR A 119 3.46 -6.52 -7.06
CA THR A 119 3.93 -7.90 -6.99
C THR A 119 3.01 -8.65 -6.03
N ILE A 120 2.30 -9.64 -6.54
CA ILE A 120 1.29 -10.39 -5.79
C ILE A 120 1.62 -11.87 -5.87
N LYS A 121 1.71 -12.53 -4.71
CA LYS A 121 1.95 -13.98 -4.68
C LYS A 121 0.81 -14.73 -5.37
N PRO A 122 1.10 -15.80 -6.14
CA PRO A 122 0.06 -16.51 -6.89
C PRO A 122 -1.09 -17.05 -6.05
N ASN A 123 -0.83 -17.40 -4.78
CA ASN A 123 -1.85 -17.92 -3.88
C ASN A 123 -2.67 -16.85 -3.18
N ASN A 124 -2.37 -15.58 -3.41
CA ASN A 124 -3.13 -14.48 -2.81
C ASN A 124 -4.27 -14.06 -3.75
N GLU A 125 -5.34 -14.82 -3.75
CA GLU A 125 -6.48 -14.60 -4.63
C GLU A 125 -7.18 -13.27 -4.35
N ALA A 126 -7.28 -12.87 -3.09
CA ALA A 126 -7.93 -11.63 -2.71
C ALA A 126 -7.23 -10.41 -3.34
N SER A 127 -5.91 -10.35 -3.22
CA SER A 127 -5.13 -9.25 -3.84
C SER A 127 -5.18 -9.29 -5.36
N ARG A 128 -5.20 -10.49 -5.95
CA ARG A 128 -5.31 -10.62 -7.40
C ARG A 128 -6.63 -10.07 -7.93
N LYS A 129 -7.73 -10.37 -7.24
CA LYS A 129 -9.05 -9.85 -7.59
C LYS A 129 -9.11 -8.33 -7.43
N LEU A 130 -8.55 -7.80 -6.33
CA LEU A 130 -8.49 -6.37 -6.08
C LEU A 130 -7.72 -5.65 -7.18
N ALA A 131 -6.56 -6.17 -7.56
CA ALA A 131 -5.74 -5.57 -8.59
C ALA A 131 -6.49 -5.46 -9.92
N LYS A 132 -7.18 -6.52 -10.32
CA LYS A 132 -7.99 -6.52 -11.55
C LYS A 132 -9.10 -5.48 -11.49
N LEU A 133 -9.76 -5.38 -10.33
CA LEU A 133 -10.86 -4.44 -10.13
C LEU A 133 -10.42 -3.00 -10.33
N VAL A 134 -9.19 -2.69 -9.98
CA VAL A 134 -8.62 -1.34 -10.08
C VAL A 134 -7.90 -1.11 -11.42
N GLY A 135 -7.94 -2.08 -12.33
CA GLY A 135 -7.38 -1.91 -13.67
C GLY A 135 -5.94 -2.38 -13.83
N PHE A 136 -5.43 -3.15 -12.89
CA PHE A 136 -4.11 -3.77 -13.05
C PHE A 136 -4.23 -5.04 -13.89
N GLU A 137 -3.36 -5.19 -14.87
CA GLU A 137 -3.31 -6.36 -15.72
C GLU A 137 -2.12 -7.25 -15.36
N ARG A 138 -2.35 -8.55 -15.34
CA ARG A 138 -1.30 -9.52 -15.04
C ARG A 138 -0.28 -9.57 -16.18
N GLN A 139 1.00 -9.40 -15.85
CA GLN A 139 2.10 -9.44 -16.81
C GLN A 139 2.82 -10.79 -16.78
N ASN A 140 2.96 -11.38 -15.59
CA ASN A 140 3.56 -12.71 -15.41
C ASN A 140 2.99 -13.35 -14.15
N THR A 141 3.64 -14.37 -13.60
CA THR A 141 3.15 -15.11 -12.44
C THR A 141 2.85 -14.21 -11.23
N VAL A 142 3.63 -13.14 -11.03
CA VAL A 142 3.53 -12.31 -9.84
C VAL A 142 3.32 -10.82 -10.12
N LYS A 143 3.65 -10.33 -11.32
CA LYS A 143 3.58 -8.89 -11.62
C LYS A 143 2.26 -8.48 -12.25
N TYR A 144 1.70 -7.39 -11.74
CA TYR A 144 0.49 -6.76 -12.24
C TYR A 144 0.79 -5.29 -12.51
N THR A 145 0.39 -4.77 -13.65
CA THR A 145 0.70 -3.40 -14.05
C THR A 145 -0.57 -2.66 -14.45
N GLN A 146 -0.67 -1.42 -13.95
CA GLN A 146 -1.70 -0.48 -14.34
C GLN A 146 -1.04 0.62 -15.16
N ARG A 147 -1.57 0.92 -16.32
CA ARG A 147 -1.07 2.01 -17.15
C ARG A 147 -1.83 3.29 -16.85
N ARG A 148 -1.12 4.42 -16.94
CA ARG A 148 -1.74 5.74 -16.86
C ARG A 148 -2.70 5.90 -18.05
N MET A 149 -3.87 6.34 -17.75
CA MET A 149 -4.86 6.63 -18.79
C MET A 149 -4.87 8.08 -19.20
#